data_dc4b5fb155c6979c56ab91382678e8c6
#
_entry.id   dc4b5fb155c6979c56ab91382678e8c6
#
_cell.length_a   1.000
_cell.length_b   1.000
_cell.length_c   1.000
_cell.angle_alpha   90.00
_cell.angle_beta   90.00
_cell.angle_gamma   90.00
#
_symmetry.space_group_name_H-M   'P 1'
#
loop_
_entity.id
_entity.type
_entity.pdbx_description
1 polymer ?
#
loop_
_entity_poly.entity_id
_entity_poly.type
_entity_poly.pdbx_seq_one_letter_code
_entity_poly.pdbx_strand_id
1 'polypeptide(L)'
;MANFGETRRSAFGRAHAAQHYATTLLGLNAADRHRKLVNDYLTYYARGVPGQPGGPPAGEAKAVRTDADALREHHRFIRTEEDDGDHGWEARLAKRYYDRLFKEYAIVDLSFYKESRLGMRWRTQKEVVSGKGQFVCGAKGCEASDGLCSYEVNFAYQEAGERKQALVKLRVCPACAFKLNY
;
A
#
# COMPACT_ATOMS: atom_id res chain seq x y z
N MET A 1 10.33 -34.57 35.23
CA MET A 1 9.32 -35.32 34.44
C MET A 1 7.94 -34.68 34.72
N ALA A 2 7.31 -34.05 33.74
CA ALA A 2 5.95 -33.48 33.93
C ALA A 2 4.98 -34.64 34.17
N ASN A 3 4.19 -34.53 35.25
CA ASN A 3 3.24 -35.56 35.67
C ASN A 3 2.13 -35.68 34.63
N PHE A 4 1.92 -36.86 34.05
CA PHE A 4 0.92 -37.14 33.01
C PHE A 4 -0.49 -36.68 33.42
N GLY A 5 -0.84 -36.70 34.72
CA GLY A 5 -2.11 -36.20 35.26
C GLY A 5 -2.26 -34.68 35.18
N GLU A 6 -1.17 -33.91 35.28
CA GLU A 6 -1.19 -32.43 35.15
C GLU A 6 -1.33 -32.00 33.70
N THR A 7 -0.62 -32.69 32.80
CA THR A 7 -0.70 -32.42 31.34
C THR A 7 -2.12 -32.71 30.83
N ARG A 8 -2.78 -33.76 31.30
CA ARG A 8 -4.14 -34.14 30.94
C ARG A 8 -5.16 -33.09 31.46
N ARG A 9 -5.03 -32.65 32.72
CA ARG A 9 -5.91 -31.61 33.29
C ARG A 9 -5.77 -30.28 32.59
N SER A 10 -4.58 -29.88 32.22
CA SER A 10 -4.33 -28.64 31.47
C SER A 10 -4.87 -28.70 30.03
N ALA A 11 -4.82 -29.86 29.38
CA ALA A 11 -5.38 -30.06 28.05
C ALA A 11 -6.92 -30.01 28.06
N PHE A 12 -7.57 -30.66 29.02
CA PHE A 12 -9.02 -30.61 29.22
C PHE A 12 -9.50 -29.19 29.55
N GLY A 13 -8.80 -28.46 30.43
CA GLY A 13 -9.12 -27.07 30.75
C GLY A 13 -9.05 -26.15 29.53
N ARG A 14 -8.04 -26.32 28.69
CA ARG A 14 -7.91 -25.53 27.44
C ARG A 14 -9.02 -25.86 26.42
N ALA A 15 -9.35 -27.13 26.24
CA ALA A 15 -10.42 -27.55 25.35
C ALA A 15 -11.79 -26.99 25.80
N HIS A 16 -12.10 -27.05 27.11
CA HIS A 16 -13.31 -26.51 27.66
C HIS A 16 -13.38 -24.98 27.53
N ALA A 17 -12.30 -24.27 27.78
CA ALA A 17 -12.22 -22.82 27.60
C ALA A 17 -12.41 -22.42 26.12
N ALA A 18 -11.81 -23.13 25.18
CA ALA A 18 -11.97 -22.92 23.75
C ALA A 18 -13.43 -23.15 23.29
N GLN A 19 -14.07 -24.19 23.79
CA GLN A 19 -15.47 -24.50 23.49
C GLN A 19 -16.43 -23.46 24.06
N HIS A 20 -16.21 -23.00 25.30
CA HIS A 20 -16.98 -21.92 25.92
C HIS A 20 -16.79 -20.59 25.15
N TYR A 21 -15.58 -20.27 24.71
CA TYR A 21 -15.32 -19.09 23.89
C TYR A 21 -16.03 -19.16 22.53
N ALA A 22 -16.00 -20.31 21.87
CA ALA A 22 -16.68 -20.52 20.60
C ALA A 22 -18.22 -20.36 20.73
N THR A 23 -18.82 -20.94 21.78
CA THR A 23 -20.28 -20.80 22.06
C THR A 23 -20.65 -19.34 22.35
N THR A 24 -19.81 -18.61 23.08
CA THR A 24 -20.04 -17.19 23.36
C THR A 24 -20.02 -16.35 22.08
N LEU A 25 -19.08 -16.64 21.15
CA LEU A 25 -19.01 -15.94 19.86
C LEU A 25 -20.22 -16.25 18.96
N LEU A 26 -20.71 -17.48 18.97
CA LEU A 26 -21.88 -17.88 18.15
C LEU A 26 -23.18 -17.21 18.60
N GLY A 27 -23.32 -16.88 19.89
CA GLY A 27 -24.48 -16.16 20.44
C GLY A 27 -24.51 -14.66 20.15
N LEU A 28 -23.43 -14.08 19.63
CA LEU A 28 -23.33 -12.64 19.35
C LEU A 28 -23.73 -12.32 17.90
N ASN A 29 -24.33 -11.15 17.69
CA ASN A 29 -24.50 -10.60 16.34
C ASN A 29 -23.15 -10.28 15.68
N ALA A 30 -23.13 -10.02 14.36
CA ALA A 30 -21.89 -9.82 13.61
C ALA A 30 -21.05 -8.64 14.13
N ALA A 31 -21.68 -7.53 14.52
CA ALA A 31 -20.98 -6.33 15.01
C ALA A 31 -20.37 -6.57 16.40
N ASP A 32 -21.11 -7.21 17.31
CA ASP A 32 -20.60 -7.50 18.65
C ASP A 32 -19.54 -8.60 18.64
N ARG A 33 -19.64 -9.56 17.73
CA ARG A 33 -18.61 -10.57 17.49
C ARG A 33 -17.31 -9.92 17.04
N HIS A 34 -17.39 -9.01 16.07
CA HIS A 34 -16.23 -8.26 15.59
C HIS A 34 -15.61 -7.43 16.71
N ARG A 35 -16.43 -6.67 17.46
CA ARG A 35 -15.97 -5.86 18.61
C ARG A 35 -15.27 -6.71 19.66
N LYS A 36 -15.84 -7.87 19.99
CA LYS A 36 -15.24 -8.80 20.95
C LYS A 36 -13.90 -9.33 20.46
N LEU A 37 -13.81 -9.76 19.20
CA LEU A 37 -12.56 -10.25 18.61
C LEU A 37 -11.46 -9.17 18.61
N VAL A 38 -11.81 -7.92 18.28
CA VAL A 38 -10.88 -6.79 18.33
C VAL A 38 -10.40 -6.51 19.76
N ASN A 39 -11.31 -6.50 20.73
CA ASN A 39 -10.96 -6.30 22.14
C ASN A 39 -10.08 -7.42 22.68
N ASP A 40 -10.37 -8.67 22.34
CA ASP A 40 -9.59 -9.83 22.76
C ASP A 40 -8.19 -9.75 22.12
N TYR A 41 -8.09 -9.38 20.83
CA TYR A 41 -6.82 -9.15 20.16
C TYR A 41 -6.01 -8.04 20.85
N LEU A 42 -6.62 -6.91 21.13
CA LEU A 42 -5.97 -5.80 21.84
C LEU A 42 -5.52 -6.19 23.25
N THR A 43 -6.31 -7.02 23.95
CA THR A 43 -5.99 -7.44 25.32
C THR A 43 -4.87 -8.47 25.39
N TYR A 44 -4.84 -9.44 24.46
CA TYR A 44 -3.93 -10.58 24.53
C TYR A 44 -2.70 -10.44 23.63
N TYR A 45 -2.83 -9.74 22.49
CA TYR A 45 -1.76 -9.65 21.48
C TYR A 45 -1.15 -8.25 21.34
N ALA A 46 -1.88 -7.19 21.65
CA ALA A 46 -1.39 -5.82 21.58
C ALA A 46 -0.51 -5.40 22.77
N ARG A 47 -0.10 -6.34 23.63
CA ARG A 47 0.90 -6.09 24.69
C ARG A 47 2.24 -5.55 24.15
N GLY A 48 2.43 -5.57 22.83
CA GLY A 48 3.58 -5.01 22.13
C GLY A 48 3.33 -3.65 21.47
N VAL A 49 2.14 -3.03 21.61
CA VAL A 49 1.85 -1.74 21.00
C VAL A 49 2.35 -0.61 21.92
N PRO A 50 3.26 0.27 21.45
CA PRO A 50 3.77 1.37 22.24
C PRO A 50 2.65 2.29 22.73
N GLY A 51 2.66 2.63 24.03
CA GLY A 51 1.68 3.56 24.60
C GLY A 51 0.47 2.93 25.29
N GLN A 52 0.34 1.57 25.32
CA GLN A 52 -0.68 0.91 26.14
C GLN A 52 -0.12 0.40 27.47
N PRO A 53 -0.93 0.35 28.57
CA PRO A 53 -0.50 -0.18 29.86
C PRO A 53 -0.03 -1.63 29.73
N GLY A 54 1.25 -1.89 29.98
CA GLY A 54 1.87 -3.22 29.87
C GLY A 54 2.58 -3.52 28.52
N GLY A 55 2.63 -2.55 27.59
CA GLY A 55 3.46 -2.62 26.40
C GLY A 55 4.94 -2.33 26.68
N PRO A 56 5.87 -2.72 25.80
CA PRO A 56 7.27 -2.33 25.91
C PRO A 56 7.41 -0.80 25.86
N PRO A 57 8.46 -0.22 26.50
CA PRO A 57 8.69 1.20 26.44
C PRO A 57 8.80 1.66 24.99
N ALA A 58 8.28 2.86 24.70
CA ALA A 58 8.10 3.42 23.36
C ALA A 58 9.35 3.49 22.46
N GLY A 59 10.53 3.14 22.98
CA GLY A 59 11.81 3.12 22.25
C GLY A 59 12.21 1.76 21.67
N GLU A 60 11.55 0.66 22.03
CA GLU A 60 12.00 -0.70 21.65
C GLU A 60 11.07 -1.45 20.68
N ALA A 61 9.88 -0.92 20.41
CA ALA A 61 9.00 -1.52 19.42
C ALA A 61 9.55 -1.24 18.01
N LYS A 62 10.24 -2.21 17.40
CA LYS A 62 10.48 -2.18 15.96
C LYS A 62 9.13 -1.96 15.28
N ALA A 63 8.99 -0.83 14.60
CA ALA A 63 7.81 -0.55 13.79
C ALA A 63 7.54 -1.76 12.89
N VAL A 64 6.35 -2.34 13.01
CA VAL A 64 5.96 -3.47 12.15
C VAL A 64 5.93 -2.94 10.72
N ARG A 65 6.85 -3.44 9.88
CA ARG A 65 6.90 -3.06 8.46
C ARG A 65 5.65 -3.60 7.77
N THR A 66 4.93 -2.71 7.13
CA THR A 66 3.75 -3.07 6.34
C THR A 66 4.13 -3.34 4.89
N ASP A 67 3.25 -4.03 4.14
CA ASP A 67 3.40 -4.20 2.69
C ASP A 67 3.52 -2.85 1.96
N ALA A 68 2.85 -1.81 2.47
CA ALA A 68 2.94 -0.45 1.92
C ALA A 68 4.33 0.15 2.11
N ASP A 69 5.01 -0.13 3.22
CA ASP A 69 6.38 0.33 3.47
C ASP A 69 7.37 -0.42 2.58
N ALA A 70 7.18 -1.73 2.42
CA ALA A 70 7.96 -2.54 1.49
C ALA A 70 7.81 -2.04 0.04
N LEU A 71 6.57 -1.70 -0.38
CA LEU A 71 6.34 -1.12 -1.69
C LEU A 71 7.02 0.24 -1.87
N ARG A 72 7.00 1.12 -0.87
CA ARG A 72 7.67 2.44 -0.95
C ARG A 72 9.17 2.32 -1.12
N GLU A 73 9.81 1.36 -0.47
CA GLU A 73 11.25 1.15 -0.52
C GLU A 73 11.71 0.49 -1.82
N HIS A 74 10.96 -0.52 -2.29
CA HIS A 74 11.33 -1.34 -3.43
C HIS A 74 10.59 -0.99 -4.73
N HIS A 75 9.62 -0.05 -4.70
CA HIS A 75 8.97 0.42 -5.91
C HIS A 75 9.97 1.18 -6.78
N ARG A 76 9.96 0.87 -8.08
CA ARG A 76 10.73 1.58 -9.10
C ARG A 76 9.76 2.14 -10.13
N PHE A 77 10.01 3.38 -10.56
CA PHE A 77 9.22 4.01 -11.63
C PHE A 77 9.50 3.35 -12.97
N ILE A 78 10.79 3.07 -13.24
CA ILE A 78 11.23 2.20 -14.33
C ILE A 78 12.12 1.13 -13.71
N ARG A 79 11.79 -0.14 -13.94
CA ARG A 79 12.60 -1.28 -13.46
C ARG A 79 13.64 -1.64 -14.51
N THR A 80 14.82 -1.98 -14.05
CA THR A 80 15.94 -2.52 -14.82
C THR A 80 16.14 -4.01 -14.50
N GLU A 81 16.99 -4.68 -15.28
CA GLU A 81 17.36 -6.08 -15.00
C GLU A 81 18.08 -6.23 -13.64
N GLU A 82 18.80 -5.19 -13.21
CA GLU A 82 19.47 -5.15 -11.90
C GLU A 82 18.46 -5.19 -10.73
N ASP A 83 17.32 -4.50 -10.87
CA ASP A 83 16.24 -4.52 -9.87
C ASP A 83 15.56 -5.91 -9.77
N ASP A 84 15.68 -6.73 -10.80
CA ASP A 84 15.11 -8.08 -10.86
C ASP A 84 16.06 -9.13 -10.25
N GLY A 85 17.32 -8.79 -9.99
CA GLY A 85 18.29 -9.65 -9.31
C GLY A 85 18.06 -9.83 -7.82
N ASP A 86 17.27 -8.95 -7.19
CA ASP A 86 16.87 -9.10 -5.78
C ASP A 86 15.72 -10.10 -5.64
N HIS A 87 15.98 -11.19 -4.94
CA HIS A 87 15.01 -12.26 -4.71
C HIS A 87 14.25 -12.16 -3.38
N GLY A 88 14.39 -11.04 -2.65
CA GLY A 88 13.62 -10.74 -1.44
C GLY A 88 12.11 -10.78 -1.68
N TRP A 89 11.32 -11.05 -0.64
CA TRP A 89 9.86 -11.05 -0.78
C TRP A 89 9.31 -9.64 -1.10
N GLU A 90 9.96 -8.60 -0.56
CA GLU A 90 9.64 -7.19 -0.81
C GLU A 90 9.85 -6.82 -2.29
N ALA A 91 10.98 -7.24 -2.85
CA ALA A 91 11.29 -7.03 -4.28
C ALA A 91 10.29 -7.76 -5.19
N ARG A 92 9.89 -9.00 -4.83
CA ARG A 92 8.85 -9.75 -5.55
C ARG A 92 7.48 -9.09 -5.45
N LEU A 93 7.15 -8.52 -4.28
CA LEU A 93 5.90 -7.77 -4.09
C LEU A 93 5.89 -6.52 -4.97
N ALA A 94 6.98 -5.74 -4.97
CA ALA A 94 7.15 -4.56 -5.78
C ALA A 94 7.12 -4.88 -7.29
N LYS A 95 7.75 -5.98 -7.72
CA LYS A 95 7.67 -6.45 -9.11
C LYS A 95 6.24 -6.80 -9.51
N ARG A 96 5.53 -7.57 -8.71
CA ARG A 96 4.13 -7.90 -8.95
C ARG A 96 3.22 -6.67 -9.07
N TYR A 97 3.48 -5.66 -8.24
CA TYR A 97 2.77 -4.39 -8.34
C TYR A 97 3.11 -3.68 -9.66
N TYR A 98 4.41 -3.56 -9.99
CA TYR A 98 4.88 -2.93 -11.23
C TYR A 98 4.32 -3.60 -12.49
N ASP A 99 4.26 -4.93 -12.53
CA ASP A 99 3.75 -5.70 -13.67
C ASP A 99 2.26 -5.48 -13.94
N ARG A 100 1.50 -5.07 -12.91
CA ARG A 100 0.07 -4.72 -13.02
C ARG A 100 -0.19 -3.29 -13.48
N LEU A 101 0.85 -2.48 -13.61
CA LEU A 101 0.72 -1.09 -14.07
C LEU A 101 0.82 -1.00 -15.59
N PHE A 102 0.04 -0.09 -16.17
CA PHE A 102 0.04 0.19 -17.61
C PHE A 102 0.95 1.38 -17.90
N LYS A 103 2.06 1.12 -18.60
CA LYS A 103 3.18 2.03 -18.79
C LYS A 103 3.16 2.81 -20.12
N GLU A 104 2.04 2.80 -20.82
CA GLU A 104 1.90 3.55 -22.08
C GLU A 104 1.67 5.04 -21.82
N TYR A 105 0.75 5.37 -20.91
CA TYR A 105 0.49 6.73 -20.45
C TYR A 105 0.63 6.81 -18.94
N ALA A 106 1.11 7.95 -18.45
CA ALA A 106 1.17 8.22 -17.01
C ALA A 106 0.02 9.11 -16.56
N ILE A 107 -0.23 9.11 -15.25
CA ILE A 107 -1.07 10.08 -14.56
C ILE A 107 -0.14 11.09 -13.89
N VAL A 108 -0.44 12.39 -14.08
CA VAL A 108 0.33 13.49 -13.50
C VAL A 108 -0.44 14.16 -12.36
N ASP A 109 0.24 14.43 -11.27
CA ASP A 109 -0.24 15.28 -10.18
C ASP A 109 0.34 16.68 -10.35
N LEU A 110 -0.53 17.65 -10.63
CA LEU A 110 -0.20 19.04 -10.87
C LEU A 110 -0.47 19.94 -9.66
N SER A 111 -0.61 19.39 -8.46
CA SER A 111 -0.97 20.16 -7.26
C SER A 111 0.08 21.23 -6.92
N PHE A 112 1.34 20.93 -7.18
CA PHE A 112 2.48 21.81 -6.89
C PHE A 112 3.18 22.36 -8.15
N TYR A 113 2.42 22.53 -9.24
CA TYR A 113 2.98 22.97 -10.52
C TYR A 113 3.68 24.35 -10.43
N LYS A 114 3.21 25.26 -9.57
CA LYS A 114 3.84 26.58 -9.35
C LYS A 114 5.22 26.51 -8.72
N GLU A 115 5.53 25.41 -8.04
CA GLU A 115 6.82 25.13 -7.42
C GLU A 115 7.72 24.30 -8.35
N SER A 116 7.33 24.12 -9.61
CA SER A 116 7.98 23.23 -10.58
C SER A 116 8.12 21.78 -10.06
N ARG A 117 7.19 21.37 -9.22
CA ARG A 117 7.13 20.03 -8.62
C ARG A 117 5.97 19.25 -9.20
N LEU A 118 6.30 18.21 -9.94
CA LEU A 118 5.31 17.33 -10.58
C LEU A 118 5.47 15.93 -10.03
N GLY A 119 4.34 15.28 -9.75
CA GLY A 119 4.30 13.85 -9.42
C GLY A 119 3.79 13.06 -10.63
N MET A 120 4.45 11.97 -10.97
CA MET A 120 3.98 11.08 -12.04
C MET A 120 3.93 9.64 -11.56
N ARG A 121 2.95 8.90 -12.07
CA ARG A 121 2.82 7.46 -11.85
C ARG A 121 2.18 6.77 -13.05
N TRP A 122 2.43 5.50 -13.19
CA TRP A 122 1.77 4.69 -14.20
C TRP A 122 0.30 4.47 -13.87
N ARG A 123 -0.48 4.19 -14.91
CA ARG A 123 -1.92 3.91 -14.79
C ARG A 123 -2.17 2.54 -14.18
N THR A 124 -3.20 2.49 -13.35
CA THR A 124 -3.77 1.23 -12.83
C THR A 124 -4.79 0.66 -13.82
N GLN A 125 -5.14 -0.62 -13.66
CA GLN A 125 -6.18 -1.28 -14.47
C GLN A 125 -7.53 -0.53 -14.42
N LYS A 126 -7.92 -0.02 -13.24
CA LYS A 126 -9.17 0.74 -13.09
C LYS A 126 -9.17 2.01 -13.95
N GLU A 127 -8.05 2.71 -14.00
CA GLU A 127 -7.89 3.94 -14.79
C GLU A 127 -7.87 3.66 -16.29
N VAL A 128 -7.29 2.56 -16.71
CA VAL A 128 -7.33 2.15 -18.12
C VAL A 128 -8.76 1.82 -18.54
N VAL A 129 -9.49 1.05 -17.73
CA VAL A 129 -10.89 0.70 -18.00
C VAL A 129 -11.80 1.94 -18.03
N SER A 130 -11.57 2.93 -17.13
CA SER A 130 -12.30 4.20 -17.14
C SER A 130 -11.86 5.17 -18.24
N GLY A 131 -10.81 4.86 -19.00
CA GLY A 131 -10.25 5.73 -20.05
C GLY A 131 -9.40 6.88 -19.53
N LYS A 132 -9.09 6.92 -18.21
CA LYS A 132 -8.27 7.95 -17.60
C LYS A 132 -6.85 7.95 -18.18
N GLY A 133 -6.36 9.15 -18.53
CA GLY A 133 -5.04 9.32 -19.14
C GLY A 133 -4.97 8.98 -20.63
N GLN A 134 -6.12 8.63 -21.26
CA GLN A 134 -6.20 8.37 -22.70
C GLN A 134 -7.43 9.02 -23.35
N PHE A 135 -8.62 8.77 -22.83
CA PHE A 135 -9.89 9.38 -23.28
C PHE A 135 -10.39 10.44 -22.32
N VAL A 136 -9.85 10.47 -21.11
CA VAL A 136 -10.04 11.47 -20.08
C VAL A 136 -8.68 12.01 -19.68
N CYS A 137 -8.62 13.30 -19.36
CA CYS A 137 -7.38 14.00 -18.99
C CYS A 137 -6.55 13.23 -17.95
N GLY A 138 -5.25 13.06 -18.22
CA GLY A 138 -4.31 12.34 -17.36
C GLY A 138 -3.87 13.10 -16.10
N ALA A 139 -4.37 14.32 -15.87
CA ALA A 139 -4.12 15.02 -14.62
C ALA A 139 -5.00 14.45 -13.49
N LYS A 140 -4.42 14.28 -12.31
CA LYS A 140 -5.12 13.84 -11.11
C LYS A 140 -6.25 14.83 -10.77
N GLY A 141 -7.46 14.32 -10.59
CA GLY A 141 -8.63 15.15 -10.27
C GLY A 141 -9.22 15.97 -11.43
N CYS A 142 -8.75 15.82 -12.67
CA CYS A 142 -9.33 16.46 -13.85
C CYS A 142 -10.11 15.43 -14.69
N GLU A 143 -11.36 15.69 -14.99
CA GLU A 143 -12.25 14.77 -15.74
C GLU A 143 -12.56 15.28 -17.16
N ALA A 144 -11.85 16.30 -17.65
CA ALA A 144 -12.04 16.82 -19.00
C ALA A 144 -11.73 15.74 -20.05
N SER A 145 -12.61 15.63 -21.06
CA SER A 145 -12.48 14.72 -22.20
C SER A 145 -12.16 15.43 -23.51
N ASP A 146 -12.37 16.75 -23.56
CA ASP A 146 -12.26 17.51 -24.78
C ASP A 146 -10.87 18.15 -24.94
N GLY A 147 -10.43 18.29 -26.19
CA GLY A 147 -9.18 18.96 -26.53
C GLY A 147 -7.93 18.27 -25.98
N LEU A 148 -7.99 16.97 -25.75
CA LEU A 148 -6.86 16.23 -25.20
C LEU A 148 -5.72 16.12 -26.21
N CYS A 149 -4.53 16.60 -25.81
CA CYS A 149 -3.30 16.46 -26.56
C CYS A 149 -2.31 15.54 -25.83
N SER A 150 -1.52 14.80 -26.60
CA SER A 150 -0.47 13.94 -26.06
C SER A 150 0.85 14.73 -26.01
N TYR A 151 1.55 14.60 -24.89
CA TYR A 151 2.83 15.22 -24.64
C TYR A 151 3.85 14.14 -24.22
N GLU A 152 5.06 14.27 -24.69
CA GLU A 152 6.20 13.52 -24.17
C GLU A 152 7.02 14.45 -23.29
N VAL A 153 7.13 14.10 -22.02
CA VAL A 153 7.75 14.93 -20.99
C VAL A 153 8.95 14.22 -20.41
N ASN A 154 10.09 14.93 -20.36
CA ASN A 154 11.25 14.44 -19.65
C ASN A 154 11.03 14.63 -18.14
N PHE A 155 10.66 13.55 -17.47
CA PHE A 155 10.38 13.51 -16.04
C PHE A 155 11.65 13.23 -15.24
N ALA A 156 12.11 14.23 -14.49
CA ALA A 156 13.20 14.08 -13.55
C ALA A 156 12.64 13.71 -12.17
N TYR A 157 13.12 12.62 -11.59
CA TYR A 157 12.69 12.13 -10.30
C TYR A 157 13.85 11.64 -9.45
N GLN A 158 13.63 11.52 -8.14
CA GLN A 158 14.60 10.96 -7.22
C GLN A 158 14.08 9.61 -6.71
N GLU A 159 14.90 8.59 -6.85
CA GLU A 159 14.58 7.22 -6.48
C GLU A 159 15.80 6.51 -5.92
N ALA A 160 15.64 5.85 -4.77
CA ALA A 160 16.75 5.19 -4.06
C ALA A 160 17.98 6.09 -3.80
N GLY A 161 17.76 7.40 -3.62
CA GLY A 161 18.86 8.37 -3.41
C GLY A 161 19.51 8.89 -4.71
N GLU A 162 19.15 8.34 -5.85
CA GLU A 162 19.67 8.74 -7.16
C GLU A 162 18.70 9.63 -7.94
N ARG A 163 19.26 10.57 -8.71
CA ARG A 163 18.48 11.36 -9.67
C ARG A 163 18.38 10.60 -10.98
N LYS A 164 17.15 10.32 -11.40
CA LYS A 164 16.85 9.63 -12.66
C LYS A 164 15.98 10.50 -13.55
N GLN A 165 16.00 10.23 -14.84
CA GLN A 165 15.17 10.88 -15.84
C GLN A 165 14.52 9.83 -16.73
N ALA A 166 13.28 10.08 -17.11
CA ALA A 166 12.53 9.20 -18.00
C ALA A 166 11.65 10.03 -18.93
N LEU A 167 11.60 9.63 -20.19
CA LEU A 167 10.65 10.17 -21.15
C LEU A 167 9.29 9.51 -20.92
N VAL A 168 8.29 10.30 -20.57
CA VAL A 168 6.97 9.82 -20.16
C VAL A 168 5.90 10.43 -21.04
N LYS A 169 5.01 9.60 -21.56
CA LYS A 169 3.86 10.03 -22.37
C LYS A 169 2.67 10.38 -21.47
N LEU A 170 2.14 11.58 -21.67
CA LEU A 170 0.96 12.09 -20.98
C LEU A 170 -0.10 12.54 -21.98
N ARG A 171 -1.37 12.37 -21.65
CA ARG A 171 -2.45 12.97 -22.43
C ARG A 171 -3.32 13.84 -21.52
N VAL A 172 -3.33 15.13 -21.78
CA VAL A 172 -3.95 16.15 -20.91
C VAL A 172 -4.74 17.17 -21.70
N CYS A 173 -5.72 17.79 -21.03
CA CYS A 173 -6.50 18.91 -21.60
C CYS A 173 -5.69 20.21 -21.63
N PRO A 174 -6.08 21.23 -22.41
CA PRO A 174 -5.35 22.49 -22.53
C PRO A 174 -5.07 23.19 -21.20
N ALA A 175 -6.03 23.19 -20.27
CA ALA A 175 -5.86 23.80 -18.96
C ALA A 175 -4.79 23.08 -18.10
N CYS A 176 -4.70 21.77 -18.20
CA CYS A 176 -3.67 20.98 -17.52
C CYS A 176 -2.33 21.05 -18.25
N ALA A 177 -2.33 21.17 -19.58
CA ALA A 177 -1.13 21.40 -20.37
C ALA A 177 -0.46 22.73 -20.02
N PHE A 178 -1.23 23.78 -19.80
CA PHE A 178 -0.72 25.06 -19.30
C PHE A 178 0.01 24.90 -17.97
N LYS A 179 -0.56 24.13 -17.01
CA LYS A 179 0.08 23.87 -15.72
C LYS A 179 1.32 22.96 -15.84
N LEU A 180 1.35 22.09 -16.84
CA LEU A 180 2.47 21.20 -17.10
C LEU A 180 3.71 21.95 -17.62
N ASN A 181 3.48 23.05 -18.37
CA ASN A 181 4.52 23.88 -18.99
C ASN A 181 4.79 25.19 -18.24
N TYR A 182 4.25 25.34 -17.05
CA TYR A 182 4.45 26.52 -16.20
C TYR A 182 5.88 26.53 -15.65
#